data_5dfc333adde3358132c57625d0b2e296
#
_entry.id   5dfc333adde3358132c57625d0b2e296
#
_cell.length_a   1.000
_cell.length_b   1.000
_cell.length_c   1.000
_cell.angle_alpha   90.00
_cell.angle_beta   90.00
_cell.angle_gamma   90.00
#
_symmetry.space_group_name_H-M   'P 1'
#
loop_
_entity.id
_entity.type
_entity.pdbx_description
1 polymer ?
#
loop_
_entity_poly.entity_id
_entity_poly.type
_entity_poly.pdbx_seq_one_letter_code
_entity_poly.pdbx_strand_id
1 'polypeptide(L)'
;MNTTRARRSPSRIRSLAAAAALGLLLSACSVSDPEAPAADGEGGDATFSIAVGIDPDTFDPAGQTTTTVSNMVDYVVETLVEIDDEGEIAGVLAESYEVSEDGLTLTFELREGVTFQDGTPFDAEAVVYNLERITDPELTVPQGAAFAAFESATAVDENTVEVSLSQPSPGFVSALSATVAGIISPTSVDAEGNSYQEYTRPVGTGPYEFGEYTAGESLTVTKYDDYWGEEPYYETVVFRVVPEAATRESLLLAGQVDMIILPPVSDIEALQANEDVEVLLAESDRTIFIALDNTDPVMQDPRVRQALNYAVDKQAIIDNVLFGAAEVLDAPMAPSLFGYCETGSYEYDPEQARQLLEEAGAVGASIELLTPSGRYVQDAQAAEAIAGYLREAGLDVSVSTSDFPSFLARVNAPVTENTPEAHLLGWAPAYLDADFQMQMFRQATHPPAGLGTSFYTNPEVEALLAQADVETDRDTREQLYCDASQIIWDDAPWIFLWTQSFPIVYDADITGVSATPVEKFDAMYARPAN
;
A
#
# COMPACT_ATOMS: atom_id res chain seq x y z
N MET A 1 18.24 46.90 -49.65
CA MET A 1 19.14 46.64 -50.79
C MET A 1 19.04 45.17 -51.14
N ASN A 2 18.32 44.99 -52.19
CA ASN A 2 18.49 44.06 -53.31
C ASN A 2 18.55 42.56 -53.02
N THR A 3 17.44 41.87 -53.35
CA THR A 3 17.03 41.23 -54.64
C THR A 3 17.86 39.97 -54.92
N THR A 4 17.41 38.82 -55.33
CA THR A 4 16.42 38.45 -56.35
C THR A 4 16.11 36.93 -56.25
N ARG A 5 14.91 36.55 -56.36
CA ARG A 5 14.17 35.55 -57.13
C ARG A 5 14.91 34.78 -58.22
N ALA A 6 14.69 33.49 -58.34
CA ALA A 6 14.30 32.87 -59.62
C ALA A 6 13.65 31.50 -59.47
N ARG A 7 12.47 31.39 -60.05
CA ARG A 7 11.68 30.17 -60.35
C ARG A 7 12.28 29.46 -61.55
N ARG A 8 12.06 28.14 -61.70
CA ARG A 8 11.47 27.51 -62.93
C ARG A 8 11.26 26.00 -62.76
N SER A 9 10.05 25.54 -62.98
CA SER A 9 9.65 24.22 -63.48
C SER A 9 9.52 24.26 -64.99
N PRO A 10 8.99 23.24 -65.74
CA PRO A 10 9.02 21.78 -65.67
C PRO A 10 9.38 21.15 -67.02
N SER A 11 9.60 19.85 -67.11
CA SER A 11 9.41 19.15 -68.39
C SER A 11 9.00 17.69 -68.23
N ARG A 12 7.88 17.41 -68.85
CA ARG A 12 7.33 16.06 -69.15
C ARG A 12 8.13 15.45 -70.30
N ILE A 13 8.33 14.16 -70.38
CA ILE A 13 8.23 13.35 -71.58
C ILE A 13 7.89 11.88 -71.25
N ARG A 14 7.13 11.36 -72.14
CA ARG A 14 6.25 10.19 -72.19
C ARG A 14 6.96 8.87 -72.53
N SER A 15 6.40 7.77 -72.03
CA SER A 15 6.01 6.51 -72.66
C SER A 15 7.09 5.64 -73.35
N LEU A 16 7.18 4.39 -72.95
CA LEU A 16 6.80 3.25 -73.82
C LEU A 16 6.75 1.94 -73.00
N ALA A 17 5.70 1.18 -73.26
CA ALA A 17 5.41 -0.12 -72.70
C ALA A 17 6.22 -1.24 -73.38
N ALA A 18 6.59 -2.27 -72.62
CA ALA A 18 6.75 -3.62 -73.18
C ALA A 18 6.48 -4.65 -72.09
N ALA A 19 5.51 -5.49 -72.32
CA ALA A 19 5.12 -6.63 -71.50
C ALA A 19 6.09 -7.81 -71.69
N ALA A 20 6.44 -8.48 -70.60
CA ALA A 20 6.76 -9.91 -70.63
C ALA A 20 6.42 -10.54 -69.27
N ALA A 21 5.68 -11.57 -69.34
CA ALA A 21 5.10 -12.34 -68.26
C ALA A 21 6.08 -13.37 -67.65
N LEU A 22 5.69 -13.89 -66.54
CA LEU A 22 6.05 -15.12 -65.79
C LEU A 22 7.09 -15.02 -64.69
N GLY A 23 6.61 -15.42 -63.51
CA GLY A 23 7.42 -15.86 -62.38
C GLY A 23 6.83 -15.51 -61.04
N LEU A 24 5.73 -16.18 -60.64
CA LEU A 24 5.28 -16.24 -59.27
C LEU A 24 6.37 -16.88 -58.41
N LEU A 25 6.93 -16.11 -57.45
CA LEU A 25 7.49 -16.64 -56.25
C LEU A 25 6.97 -15.75 -55.09
N LEU A 26 5.92 -16.22 -54.48
CA LEU A 26 5.45 -15.81 -53.17
C LEU A 26 6.50 -16.25 -52.14
N SER A 27 7.39 -15.36 -51.74
CA SER A 27 8.10 -15.50 -50.48
C SER A 27 7.23 -14.88 -49.40
N ALA A 28 6.43 -15.71 -48.76
CA ALA A 28 5.83 -15.39 -47.48
C ALA A 28 6.96 -15.24 -46.47
N CYS A 29 7.27 -14.02 -46.03
CA CYS A 29 7.92 -13.81 -44.74
C CYS A 29 6.92 -14.22 -43.69
N SER A 30 7.02 -15.44 -43.17
CA SER A 30 6.44 -15.80 -41.91
C SER A 30 7.21 -15.03 -40.84
N VAL A 31 6.60 -14.00 -40.32
CA VAL A 31 6.91 -13.53 -38.96
C VAL A 31 6.55 -14.71 -38.08
N SER A 32 7.54 -15.35 -37.51
CA SER A 32 7.31 -16.30 -36.43
C SER A 32 6.87 -15.49 -35.24
N ASP A 33 5.57 -15.56 -34.90
CA ASP A 33 5.13 -15.22 -33.56
C ASP A 33 5.96 -16.07 -32.59
N PRO A 34 6.44 -15.51 -31.48
CA PRO A 34 6.95 -16.33 -30.41
C PRO A 34 5.78 -17.18 -29.92
N GLU A 35 5.85 -18.46 -30.22
CA GLU A 35 4.93 -19.49 -29.73
C GLU A 35 4.99 -19.39 -28.20
N ALA A 36 3.85 -18.99 -27.58
CA ALA A 36 3.67 -19.12 -26.16
C ALA A 36 3.93 -20.59 -25.79
N PRO A 37 4.67 -20.90 -24.72
CA PRO A 37 4.82 -22.27 -24.28
C PRO A 37 3.45 -22.81 -23.94
N ALA A 38 3.04 -23.89 -24.64
CA ALA A 38 1.84 -24.61 -24.32
C ALA A 38 2.00 -25.23 -22.93
N ALA A 39 1.06 -24.94 -22.04
CA ALA A 39 0.92 -25.62 -20.77
C ALA A 39 0.46 -27.05 -21.02
N ASP A 40 1.42 -27.99 -21.10
CA ASP A 40 1.17 -29.41 -21.03
C ASP A 40 2.36 -30.07 -20.31
N GLY A 41 2.27 -30.22 -18.98
CA GLY A 41 3.26 -30.94 -18.20
C GLY A 41 2.73 -31.19 -16.79
N GLU A 42 2.52 -32.43 -16.46
CA GLU A 42 2.38 -32.87 -15.06
C GLU A 42 3.62 -32.40 -14.26
N GLY A 43 3.44 -31.40 -13.38
CA GLY A 43 4.29 -31.04 -12.25
C GLY A 43 5.79 -30.89 -12.50
N GLY A 44 6.22 -29.90 -13.31
CA GLY A 44 7.67 -29.80 -13.51
C GLY A 44 8.19 -28.46 -14.04
N ASP A 45 7.38 -27.55 -14.60
CA ASP A 45 7.83 -26.24 -15.09
C ASP A 45 6.65 -25.21 -15.05
N ALA A 46 5.70 -25.37 -14.11
CA ALA A 46 4.53 -24.49 -14.03
C ALA A 46 4.92 -23.09 -13.57
N THR A 47 4.53 -22.08 -14.33
CA THR A 47 4.78 -20.67 -14.01
C THR A 47 3.47 -19.99 -13.65
N PHE A 48 3.48 -19.18 -12.60
CA PHE A 48 2.39 -18.28 -12.21
C PHE A 48 2.79 -16.83 -12.47
N SER A 49 1.97 -16.09 -13.17
CA SER A 49 2.30 -14.72 -13.58
C SER A 49 1.32 -13.69 -13.01
N ILE A 50 1.86 -12.69 -12.32
CA ILE A 50 1.13 -11.63 -11.64
C ILE A 50 1.48 -10.30 -12.29
N ALA A 51 0.49 -9.55 -12.81
CA ALA A 51 0.77 -8.20 -13.29
C ALA A 51 0.50 -7.16 -12.20
N VAL A 52 1.52 -6.32 -11.94
CA VAL A 52 1.55 -5.28 -10.92
C VAL A 52 1.78 -3.91 -11.53
N GLY A 53 1.35 -2.84 -10.84
CA GLY A 53 1.39 -1.49 -11.38
C GLY A 53 2.66 -0.70 -11.09
N ILE A 54 3.51 -1.19 -10.18
CA ILE A 54 4.66 -0.46 -9.65
C ILE A 54 5.93 -1.26 -9.88
N ASP A 55 6.98 -0.58 -10.37
CA ASP A 55 8.33 -1.12 -10.48
C ASP A 55 9.04 -0.97 -9.13
N PRO A 56 9.69 -2.02 -8.59
CA PRO A 56 10.40 -1.94 -7.33
C PRO A 56 11.55 -0.91 -7.35
N ASP A 57 11.63 -0.12 -6.31
CA ASP A 57 12.73 0.82 -6.05
C ASP A 57 13.84 0.21 -5.16
N THR A 58 13.47 -0.74 -4.32
CA THR A 58 14.38 -1.57 -3.53
C THR A 58 13.74 -2.92 -3.23
N PHE A 59 14.56 -3.96 -3.02
CA PHE A 59 14.11 -5.27 -2.56
C PHE A 59 14.54 -5.56 -1.12
N ASP A 60 15.26 -4.63 -0.49
CA ASP A 60 15.58 -4.73 0.92
C ASP A 60 14.28 -4.58 1.74
N PRO A 61 13.91 -5.54 2.59
CA PRO A 61 12.71 -5.42 3.42
C PRO A 61 12.73 -4.16 4.30
N ALA A 62 13.89 -3.79 4.86
CA ALA A 62 14.03 -2.59 5.70
C ALA A 62 13.76 -1.27 4.95
N GLY A 63 13.89 -1.26 3.64
CA GLY A 63 13.67 -0.07 2.79
C GLY A 63 12.26 0.07 2.25
N GLN A 64 11.34 -0.86 2.53
CA GLN A 64 10.00 -0.87 1.92
C GLN A 64 9.14 0.31 2.33
N THR A 65 8.46 0.88 1.33
CA THR A 65 7.53 2.01 1.48
C THR A 65 6.23 1.81 0.71
N THR A 66 6.13 0.78 -0.12
CA THR A 66 4.94 0.48 -0.93
C THR A 66 4.50 -0.96 -0.76
N THR A 67 3.23 -1.18 -0.45
CA THR A 67 2.64 -2.50 -0.24
C THR A 67 2.84 -3.43 -1.43
N THR A 68 2.71 -2.93 -2.67
CA THR A 68 2.92 -3.74 -3.88
C THR A 68 4.33 -4.37 -3.93
N VAL A 69 5.37 -3.61 -3.55
CA VAL A 69 6.75 -4.14 -3.54
C VAL A 69 6.97 -5.05 -2.34
N SER A 70 6.42 -4.70 -1.18
CA SER A 70 6.40 -5.58 0.00
C SER A 70 5.86 -6.98 -0.36
N ASN A 71 4.72 -7.03 -1.05
CA ASN A 71 4.14 -8.29 -1.51
C ASN A 71 5.05 -9.13 -2.44
N MET A 72 5.95 -8.50 -3.20
CA MET A 72 6.93 -9.26 -4.00
C MET A 72 8.08 -9.77 -3.14
N VAL A 73 8.52 -8.97 -2.15
CA VAL A 73 9.61 -9.32 -1.23
C VAL A 73 9.20 -10.46 -0.30
N ASP A 74 7.92 -10.50 0.11
CA ASP A 74 7.37 -11.52 1.01
C ASP A 74 7.39 -12.95 0.41
N TYR A 75 7.56 -13.11 -0.91
CA TYR A 75 7.80 -14.43 -1.51
C TYR A 75 9.19 -15.00 -1.14
N VAL A 76 10.13 -14.12 -0.79
CA VAL A 76 11.53 -14.48 -0.53
C VAL A 76 11.87 -14.42 0.96
N VAL A 77 11.30 -13.48 1.70
CA VAL A 77 11.56 -13.27 3.12
C VAL A 77 10.32 -13.57 3.95
N GLU A 78 10.54 -14.04 5.15
CA GLU A 78 9.49 -14.23 6.16
C GLU A 78 9.78 -13.37 7.39
N THR A 79 8.76 -13.14 8.19
CA THR A 79 8.81 -12.42 9.46
C THR A 79 8.72 -13.39 10.65
N LEU A 80 8.92 -12.91 11.87
CA LEU A 80 8.72 -13.74 13.07
C LEU A 80 7.26 -14.12 13.26
N VAL A 81 6.36 -13.19 12.95
CA VAL A 81 4.91 -13.33 13.07
C VAL A 81 4.26 -12.70 11.84
N GLU A 82 3.03 -13.08 11.53
CA GLU A 82 2.24 -12.51 10.44
C GLU A 82 0.84 -12.11 10.92
N ILE A 83 0.12 -11.37 10.08
CA ILE A 83 -1.32 -11.13 10.22
C ILE A 83 -2.01 -12.17 9.37
N ASP A 84 -2.84 -13.02 9.99
CA ASP A 84 -3.61 -14.04 9.28
C ASP A 84 -4.86 -13.46 8.59
N ASP A 85 -5.62 -14.32 7.91
CA ASP A 85 -6.83 -13.94 7.17
C ASP A 85 -7.96 -13.41 8.09
N GLU A 86 -7.90 -13.71 9.39
CA GLU A 86 -8.81 -13.21 10.42
C GLU A 86 -8.34 -11.88 11.02
N GLY A 87 -7.14 -11.41 10.67
CA GLY A 87 -6.54 -10.17 11.18
C GLY A 87 -5.83 -10.32 12.54
N GLU A 88 -5.60 -11.56 13.00
CA GLU A 88 -4.90 -11.85 14.24
C GLU A 88 -3.41 -12.14 13.99
N ILE A 89 -2.59 -12.01 15.05
CA ILE A 89 -1.15 -12.30 14.96
C ILE A 89 -0.91 -13.81 15.07
N ALA A 90 -0.38 -14.39 14.02
CA ALA A 90 0.04 -15.79 13.94
C ALA A 90 1.58 -15.93 13.91
N GLY A 91 2.09 -17.06 14.40
CA GLY A 91 3.53 -17.36 14.37
C GLY A 91 3.98 -17.88 13.01
N VAL A 92 5.08 -17.34 12.48
CA VAL A 92 5.76 -17.83 11.26
C VAL A 92 7.12 -18.42 11.63
N LEU A 93 8.17 -17.60 11.67
CA LEU A 93 9.52 -18.05 12.11
C LEU A 93 9.63 -18.17 13.63
N ALA A 94 8.75 -17.49 14.41
CA ALA A 94 8.53 -17.77 15.82
C ALA A 94 7.34 -18.73 15.96
N GLU A 95 7.52 -19.86 16.65
CA GLU A 95 6.40 -20.78 16.99
C GLU A 95 5.47 -20.16 18.03
N SER A 96 6.03 -19.36 18.94
CA SER A 96 5.29 -18.64 19.98
C SER A 96 6.08 -17.45 20.48
N TYR A 97 5.38 -16.55 21.18
CA TYR A 97 6.01 -15.47 21.93
C TYR A 97 5.32 -15.23 23.27
N GLU A 98 6.05 -14.67 24.22
CA GLU A 98 5.54 -14.25 25.52
C GLU A 98 5.96 -12.81 25.80
N VAL A 99 5.04 -12.03 26.37
CA VAL A 99 5.30 -10.67 26.85
C VAL A 99 5.31 -10.67 28.37
N SER A 100 6.35 -10.09 28.99
CA SER A 100 6.45 -9.98 30.44
C SER A 100 5.32 -9.12 31.04
N GLU A 101 4.98 -9.34 32.32
CA GLU A 101 3.90 -8.59 33.01
C GLU A 101 4.10 -7.06 32.99
N ASP A 102 5.36 -6.59 32.93
CA ASP A 102 5.68 -5.17 32.85
C ASP A 102 5.78 -4.64 31.42
N GLY A 103 5.58 -5.51 30.42
CA GLY A 103 5.63 -5.16 29.00
C GLY A 103 7.00 -4.76 28.46
N LEU A 104 8.09 -5.04 29.22
CA LEU A 104 9.45 -4.59 28.86
C LEU A 104 10.29 -5.69 28.20
N THR A 105 9.84 -6.94 28.26
CA THR A 105 10.57 -8.07 27.68
C THR A 105 9.63 -8.92 26.85
N LEU A 106 10.05 -9.21 25.62
CA LEU A 106 9.40 -10.20 24.76
C LEU A 106 10.35 -11.38 24.57
N THR A 107 9.84 -12.60 24.73
CA THR A 107 10.59 -13.82 24.48
C THR A 107 9.96 -14.55 23.31
N PHE A 108 10.74 -14.82 22.27
CA PHE A 108 10.33 -15.57 21.09
C PHE A 108 10.96 -16.95 21.09
N GLU A 109 10.15 -17.98 20.93
CA GLU A 109 10.59 -19.36 20.67
C GLU A 109 10.60 -19.56 19.16
N LEU A 110 11.78 -19.77 18.58
CA LEU A 110 11.99 -19.85 17.15
C LEU A 110 11.75 -21.26 16.63
N ARG A 111 11.31 -21.36 15.39
CA ARG A 111 11.13 -22.60 14.67
C ARG A 111 12.49 -23.28 14.42
N GLU A 112 12.57 -24.58 14.75
CA GLU A 112 13.81 -25.36 14.58
C GLU A 112 13.99 -25.87 13.13
N GLY A 113 15.23 -25.93 12.68
CA GLY A 113 15.62 -26.57 11.41
C GLY A 113 15.35 -25.75 10.16
N VAL A 114 15.00 -24.46 10.30
CA VAL A 114 14.86 -23.53 9.19
C VAL A 114 16.25 -23.12 8.67
N THR A 115 16.38 -22.99 7.35
CA THR A 115 17.59 -22.49 6.69
C THR A 115 17.25 -21.34 5.76
N PHE A 116 18.18 -20.40 5.66
CA PHE A 116 18.12 -19.40 4.59
C PHE A 116 18.41 -20.03 3.23
N GLN A 117 17.99 -19.37 2.17
CA GLN A 117 18.21 -19.81 0.78
C GLN A 117 19.68 -19.92 0.39
N ASP A 118 20.61 -19.28 1.13
CA ASP A 118 22.05 -19.45 0.96
C ASP A 118 22.63 -20.68 1.73
N GLY A 119 21.77 -21.46 2.38
CA GLY A 119 22.11 -22.64 3.15
C GLY A 119 22.66 -22.36 4.55
N THR A 120 22.68 -21.10 5.00
CA THR A 120 23.03 -20.77 6.39
C THR A 120 21.84 -21.04 7.32
N PRO A 121 22.06 -21.40 8.59
CA PRO A 121 20.95 -21.66 9.51
C PRO A 121 20.23 -20.36 9.87
N PHE A 122 18.90 -20.45 10.03
CA PHE A 122 18.10 -19.47 10.75
C PHE A 122 18.15 -19.81 12.24
N ASP A 123 18.64 -18.89 13.05
CA ASP A 123 18.79 -19.04 14.49
C ASP A 123 18.59 -17.71 15.23
N ALA A 124 18.69 -17.74 16.56
CA ALA A 124 18.52 -16.58 17.40
C ALA A 124 19.50 -15.42 17.09
N GLU A 125 20.73 -15.73 16.68
CA GLU A 125 21.71 -14.70 16.31
C GLU A 125 21.31 -13.99 15.01
N ALA A 126 20.70 -14.69 14.05
CA ALA A 126 20.17 -14.09 12.84
C ALA A 126 19.00 -13.14 13.14
N VAL A 127 18.12 -13.48 14.08
CA VAL A 127 17.02 -12.61 14.53
C VAL A 127 17.57 -11.36 15.21
N VAL A 128 18.53 -11.52 16.15
CA VAL A 128 19.20 -10.39 16.81
C VAL A 128 19.78 -9.43 15.78
N TYR A 129 20.54 -9.97 14.80
CA TYR A 129 21.12 -9.17 13.72
C TYR A 129 20.08 -8.34 12.96
N ASN A 130 18.95 -8.96 12.58
CA ASN A 130 17.91 -8.26 11.81
C ASN A 130 17.18 -7.19 12.63
N LEU A 131 16.89 -7.44 13.91
CA LEU A 131 16.29 -6.44 14.80
C LEU A 131 17.23 -5.26 15.07
N GLU A 132 18.53 -5.50 15.29
CA GLU A 132 19.51 -4.44 15.41
C GLU A 132 19.66 -3.64 14.11
N ARG A 133 19.57 -4.32 12.95
CA ARG A 133 19.68 -3.68 11.64
C ARG A 133 18.54 -2.70 11.38
N ILE A 134 17.28 -3.09 11.61
CA ILE A 134 16.11 -2.20 11.35
C ILE A 134 16.02 -1.03 12.34
N THR A 135 16.74 -1.10 13.45
CA THR A 135 16.83 -0.03 14.46
C THR A 135 18.14 0.76 14.40
N ASP A 136 19.03 0.42 13.46
CA ASP A 136 20.29 1.15 13.26
C ASP A 136 20.02 2.56 12.71
N PRO A 137 20.39 3.62 13.46
CA PRO A 137 20.18 5.00 13.03
C PRO A 137 20.95 5.36 11.74
N GLU A 138 21.99 4.61 11.38
CA GLU A 138 22.75 4.83 10.15
C GLU A 138 21.99 4.31 8.90
N LEU A 139 21.11 3.32 9.06
CA LEU A 139 20.33 2.77 7.96
C LEU A 139 19.14 3.66 7.52
N THR A 140 18.59 4.46 8.43
CA THR A 140 17.45 5.37 8.16
C THR A 140 16.22 4.63 7.61
N VAL A 141 15.75 3.63 8.34
CA VAL A 141 14.58 2.79 7.95
C VAL A 141 13.31 3.66 7.87
N PRO A 142 12.59 3.69 6.73
CA PRO A 142 11.42 4.56 6.57
C PRO A 142 10.32 4.33 7.61
N GLN A 143 10.11 3.08 8.01
CA GLN A 143 9.11 2.69 9.02
C GLN A 143 9.72 2.43 10.40
N GLY A 144 10.97 2.84 10.64
CA GLY A 144 11.71 2.58 11.86
C GLY A 144 11.07 3.14 13.14
N ALA A 145 10.16 4.12 13.01
CA ALA A 145 9.41 4.65 14.15
C ALA A 145 8.56 3.60 14.87
N ALA A 146 8.10 2.57 14.18
CA ALA A 146 7.35 1.45 14.77
C ALA A 146 8.18 0.65 15.80
N PHE A 147 9.50 0.71 15.69
CA PHE A 147 10.46 0.01 16.55
C PHE A 147 11.16 0.94 17.56
N ALA A 148 10.65 2.14 17.78
CA ALA A 148 11.31 3.16 18.63
C ALA A 148 11.47 2.71 20.10
N ALA A 149 10.67 1.76 20.57
CA ALA A 149 10.78 1.19 21.91
C ALA A 149 11.89 0.14 22.04
N PHE A 150 12.46 -0.36 20.95
CA PHE A 150 13.53 -1.35 20.97
C PHE A 150 14.76 -0.82 21.72
N GLU A 151 15.29 -1.60 22.67
CA GLU A 151 16.52 -1.29 23.40
C GLU A 151 17.63 -2.27 23.02
N SER A 152 17.34 -3.57 23.02
CA SER A 152 18.30 -4.61 22.66
C SER A 152 17.61 -5.94 22.37
N ALA A 153 18.30 -6.83 21.67
CA ALA A 153 17.91 -8.23 21.53
C ALA A 153 19.08 -9.13 21.96
N THR A 154 18.79 -10.31 22.49
CA THR A 154 19.77 -11.27 22.97
C THR A 154 19.38 -12.69 22.58
N ALA A 155 20.27 -13.43 21.94
CA ALA A 155 20.14 -14.85 21.74
C ALA A 155 20.38 -15.55 23.09
N VAL A 156 19.31 -16.09 23.68
CA VAL A 156 19.38 -16.82 24.96
C VAL A 156 19.99 -18.20 24.72
N ASP A 157 19.58 -18.85 23.66
CA ASP A 157 20.14 -20.05 23.08
C ASP A 157 19.93 -20.06 21.56
N GLU A 158 20.07 -21.21 20.89
CA GLU A 158 19.98 -21.33 19.43
C GLU A 158 18.60 -20.95 18.88
N ASN A 159 17.53 -21.20 19.67
CA ASN A 159 16.14 -21.04 19.24
C ASN A 159 15.33 -20.08 20.11
N THR A 160 15.94 -19.38 21.06
CA THR A 160 15.23 -18.45 21.96
C THR A 160 15.84 -17.05 21.88
N VAL A 161 15.02 -16.05 21.54
CA VAL A 161 15.41 -14.63 21.52
C VAL A 161 14.65 -13.87 22.59
N GLU A 162 15.38 -13.10 23.39
CA GLU A 162 14.82 -12.13 24.32
C GLU A 162 15.01 -10.71 23.75
N VAL A 163 13.92 -9.98 23.58
CA VAL A 163 13.91 -8.57 23.15
C VAL A 163 13.56 -7.69 24.34
N SER A 164 14.43 -6.75 24.64
CA SER A 164 14.21 -5.72 25.68
C SER A 164 13.71 -4.44 25.07
N LEU A 165 12.67 -3.85 25.69
CA LEU A 165 12.10 -2.56 25.30
C LEU A 165 12.41 -1.49 26.36
N SER A 166 12.68 -0.27 25.92
CA SER A 166 12.92 0.90 26.77
C SER A 166 11.66 1.38 27.50
N GLN A 167 10.49 1.03 27.00
CA GLN A 167 9.16 1.24 27.57
C GLN A 167 8.20 0.17 27.04
N PRO A 168 7.08 -0.13 27.71
CA PRO A 168 6.08 -1.00 27.12
C PRO A 168 5.62 -0.48 25.78
N SER A 169 5.46 -1.39 24.80
CA SER A 169 5.01 -1.07 23.46
C SER A 169 4.14 -2.21 22.94
N PRO A 170 2.85 -2.24 23.28
CA PRO A 170 1.96 -3.34 22.92
C PRO A 170 1.82 -3.58 21.41
N GLY A 171 1.95 -2.54 20.58
CA GLY A 171 1.96 -2.65 19.11
C GLY A 171 3.26 -3.23 18.52
N PHE A 172 4.32 -3.44 19.34
CA PHE A 172 5.61 -3.90 18.84
C PHE A 172 5.55 -5.27 18.16
N VAL A 173 4.77 -6.21 18.70
CA VAL A 173 4.61 -7.54 18.08
C VAL A 173 3.87 -7.42 16.75
N SER A 174 2.81 -6.60 16.67
CA SER A 174 2.11 -6.33 15.41
C SER A 174 3.05 -5.70 14.38
N ALA A 175 3.94 -4.80 14.78
CA ALA A 175 4.93 -4.21 13.88
C ALA A 175 5.93 -5.22 13.31
N LEU A 176 6.20 -6.33 14.04
CA LEU A 176 7.04 -7.42 13.55
C LEU A 176 6.39 -8.27 12.46
N SER A 177 5.10 -8.11 12.17
CA SER A 177 4.43 -8.75 11.02
C SER A 177 4.63 -8.02 9.71
N ALA A 178 5.08 -6.76 9.76
CA ALA A 178 5.31 -5.97 8.56
C ALA A 178 6.59 -6.41 7.83
N THR A 179 6.58 -6.33 6.50
CA THR A 179 7.73 -6.71 5.64
C THR A 179 9.04 -6.02 6.05
N VAL A 180 8.97 -4.81 6.64
CA VAL A 180 10.15 -4.10 7.16
C VAL A 180 10.92 -4.91 8.21
N ALA A 181 10.25 -5.79 8.95
CA ALA A 181 10.83 -6.72 9.91
C ALA A 181 11.18 -8.10 9.31
N GLY A 182 11.15 -8.23 7.99
CA GLY A 182 11.51 -9.45 7.27
C GLY A 182 12.94 -9.90 7.59
N ILE A 183 13.08 -11.18 7.86
CA ILE A 183 14.35 -11.79 8.29
C ILE A 183 15.18 -12.18 7.06
N ILE A 184 16.35 -11.59 6.94
CA ILE A 184 17.32 -11.86 5.87
C ILE A 184 18.59 -12.49 6.41
N SER A 185 19.29 -13.25 5.56
CA SER A 185 20.58 -13.87 5.93
C SER A 185 21.63 -12.79 6.23
N PRO A 186 22.21 -12.77 7.45
CA PRO A 186 23.31 -11.86 7.77
C PRO A 186 24.50 -12.03 6.82
N THR A 187 24.78 -13.26 6.37
CA THR A 187 25.86 -13.57 5.43
C THR A 187 25.66 -12.90 4.08
N SER A 188 24.41 -12.80 3.61
CA SER A 188 24.10 -12.13 2.34
C SER A 188 24.30 -10.62 2.42
N VAL A 189 23.96 -9.99 3.55
CA VAL A 189 24.18 -8.57 3.79
C VAL A 189 25.67 -8.25 3.87
N ASP A 190 26.45 -9.08 4.56
CA ASP A 190 27.91 -8.93 4.63
C ASP A 190 28.58 -9.01 3.25
N ALA A 191 27.99 -9.78 2.33
CA ALA A 191 28.52 -9.96 0.98
C ALA A 191 28.16 -8.81 0.01
N GLU A 192 26.96 -8.20 0.15
CA GLU A 192 26.42 -7.19 -0.77
C GLU A 192 26.54 -5.75 -0.24
N GLY A 193 26.54 -5.55 1.08
CA GLY A 193 26.50 -4.24 1.73
C GLY A 193 25.23 -4.00 2.52
N ASN A 194 25.28 -3.08 3.51
CA ASN A 194 24.20 -2.88 4.47
C ASN A 194 23.24 -1.73 4.12
N SER A 195 23.41 -1.02 3.02
CA SER A 195 22.42 -0.02 2.56
C SER A 195 21.42 -0.66 1.62
N TYR A 196 20.15 -0.22 1.65
CA TYR A 196 19.15 -0.78 0.69
C TYR A 196 19.36 -0.36 -0.77
N GLN A 197 20.33 0.48 -1.08
CA GLN A 197 20.82 0.68 -2.45
C GLN A 197 21.86 -0.38 -2.87
N GLU A 198 22.55 -1.00 -1.90
CA GLU A 198 23.56 -2.02 -2.13
C GLU A 198 22.98 -3.42 -2.02
N TYR A 199 22.05 -3.64 -1.06
CA TYR A 199 21.36 -4.91 -0.86
C TYR A 199 20.19 -5.05 -1.84
N THR A 200 20.46 -5.66 -2.99
CA THR A 200 19.52 -5.71 -4.13
C THR A 200 18.92 -7.09 -4.38
N ARG A 201 19.43 -8.12 -3.72
CA ARG A 201 19.01 -9.51 -3.88
C ARG A 201 18.77 -10.14 -2.50
N PRO A 202 17.56 -9.98 -1.94
CA PRO A 202 17.27 -10.52 -0.62
C PRO A 202 17.44 -12.04 -0.61
N VAL A 203 18.02 -12.55 0.47
CA VAL A 203 18.16 -13.96 0.79
C VAL A 203 17.43 -14.18 2.10
N GLY A 204 16.25 -14.77 2.02
CA GLY A 204 15.37 -15.04 3.16
C GLY A 204 15.21 -16.51 3.45
N THR A 205 14.12 -16.81 4.13
CA THR A 205 13.70 -18.17 4.49
C THR A 205 12.43 -18.59 3.73
N GLY A 206 11.88 -17.70 2.91
CA GLY A 206 10.59 -17.87 2.23
C GLY A 206 10.57 -18.97 1.16
N PRO A 207 9.37 -19.30 0.65
CA PRO A 207 9.14 -20.42 -0.27
C PRO A 207 9.76 -20.24 -1.66
N TYR A 208 10.21 -19.03 -2.01
CA TYR A 208 10.84 -18.73 -3.29
C TYR A 208 12.16 -18.00 -3.11
N GLU A 209 13.13 -18.31 -3.95
CA GLU A 209 14.41 -17.62 -4.08
C GLU A 209 14.30 -16.43 -5.04
N PHE A 210 15.04 -15.36 -4.76
CA PHE A 210 15.14 -14.19 -5.64
C PHE A 210 15.87 -14.54 -6.94
N GLY A 211 15.17 -14.45 -8.06
CA GLY A 211 15.68 -14.82 -9.39
C GLY A 211 16.20 -13.62 -10.19
N GLU A 212 15.67 -13.43 -11.39
CA GLU A 212 16.07 -12.37 -12.31
C GLU A 212 15.13 -11.15 -12.16
N TYR A 213 15.72 -9.97 -12.04
CA TYR A 213 15.00 -8.70 -12.10
C TYR A 213 15.44 -7.89 -13.30
N THR A 214 14.48 -7.46 -14.10
CA THR A 214 14.65 -6.50 -15.20
C THR A 214 13.80 -5.26 -14.93
N ALA A 215 14.47 -4.15 -14.60
CA ALA A 215 13.80 -2.90 -14.22
C ALA A 215 12.77 -2.44 -15.28
N GLY A 216 11.56 -2.12 -14.82
CA GLY A 216 10.44 -1.72 -15.66
C GLY A 216 9.79 -2.87 -16.46
N GLU A 217 10.25 -4.11 -16.30
CA GLU A 217 9.73 -5.27 -17.02
C GLU A 217 9.20 -6.36 -16.08
N SER A 218 10.07 -6.98 -15.27
CA SER A 218 9.67 -8.09 -14.41
C SER A 218 10.67 -8.44 -13.31
N LEU A 219 10.14 -9.05 -12.24
CA LEU A 219 10.86 -9.86 -11.27
C LEU A 219 10.43 -11.31 -11.42
N THR A 220 11.38 -12.23 -11.45
CA THR A 220 11.15 -13.67 -11.39
C THR A 220 11.65 -14.20 -10.06
N VAL A 221 10.85 -15.00 -9.39
CA VAL A 221 11.26 -15.79 -8.21
C VAL A 221 11.06 -17.27 -8.52
N THR A 222 11.93 -18.12 -7.99
CA THR A 222 11.94 -19.57 -8.24
C THR A 222 11.77 -20.34 -6.94
N LYS A 223 11.01 -21.42 -6.97
CA LYS A 223 10.72 -22.23 -5.79
C LYS A 223 12.02 -22.65 -5.09
N TYR A 224 12.03 -22.54 -3.77
CA TYR A 224 13.12 -23.00 -2.91
C TYR A 224 12.87 -24.44 -2.50
N ASP A 225 13.68 -25.38 -3.02
CA ASP A 225 13.50 -26.82 -2.84
C ASP A 225 13.63 -27.28 -1.37
N ASP A 226 14.43 -26.57 -0.56
CA ASP A 226 14.65 -26.88 0.86
C ASP A 226 13.77 -26.05 1.79
N TYR A 227 12.64 -25.47 1.28
CA TYR A 227 11.71 -24.69 2.09
C TYR A 227 11.12 -25.53 3.23
N TRP A 228 11.06 -24.95 4.40
CA TRP A 228 10.62 -25.62 5.64
C TRP A 228 9.10 -25.81 5.77
N GLY A 229 8.30 -25.00 5.06
CA GLY A 229 6.83 -24.97 5.12
C GLY A 229 6.13 -25.83 4.08
N GLU A 230 4.90 -25.45 3.70
CA GLU A 230 4.15 -26.12 2.63
C GLU A 230 4.82 -25.86 1.28
N GLU A 231 5.02 -26.90 0.49
CA GLU A 231 5.64 -26.79 -0.83
C GLU A 231 4.70 -26.07 -1.82
N PRO A 232 5.13 -24.95 -2.46
CA PRO A 232 4.35 -24.28 -3.49
C PRO A 232 4.12 -25.15 -4.72
N TYR A 233 2.97 -24.97 -5.37
CA TYR A 233 2.64 -25.70 -6.61
C TYR A 233 3.48 -25.24 -7.81
N TYR A 234 3.65 -23.92 -7.98
CA TYR A 234 4.36 -23.34 -9.12
C TYR A 234 5.89 -23.29 -8.87
N GLU A 235 6.66 -23.73 -9.87
CA GLU A 235 8.13 -23.67 -9.82
C GLU A 235 8.67 -22.26 -9.96
N THR A 236 7.88 -21.39 -10.62
CA THR A 236 8.29 -20.03 -10.93
C THR A 236 7.11 -19.08 -10.76
N VAL A 237 7.35 -17.95 -10.10
CA VAL A 237 6.40 -16.83 -10.09
C VAL A 237 7.05 -15.65 -10.79
N VAL A 238 6.30 -15.01 -11.71
CA VAL A 238 6.76 -13.86 -12.48
C VAL A 238 5.87 -12.65 -12.19
N PHE A 239 6.42 -11.66 -11.51
CA PHE A 239 5.79 -10.36 -11.36
C PHE A 239 6.09 -9.50 -12.58
N ARG A 240 5.08 -9.16 -13.36
CA ARG A 240 5.21 -8.32 -14.56
C ARG A 240 4.82 -6.88 -14.22
N VAL A 241 5.73 -5.94 -14.48
CA VAL A 241 5.48 -4.51 -14.25
C VAL A 241 4.66 -3.96 -15.41
N VAL A 242 3.40 -3.65 -15.16
CA VAL A 242 2.45 -3.09 -16.13
C VAL A 242 1.70 -1.93 -15.48
N PRO A 243 2.18 -0.69 -15.58
CA PRO A 243 1.62 0.46 -14.87
C PRO A 243 0.13 0.73 -15.15
N GLU A 244 -0.29 0.57 -16.42
CA GLU A 244 -1.66 0.87 -16.85
C GLU A 244 -2.65 -0.23 -16.48
N ALA A 245 -3.61 0.04 -15.60
CA ALA A 245 -4.60 -0.93 -15.08
C ALA A 245 -5.40 -1.63 -16.21
N ALA A 246 -5.87 -0.86 -17.23
CA ALA A 246 -6.58 -1.43 -18.37
C ALA A 246 -5.72 -2.38 -19.23
N THR A 247 -4.40 -2.17 -19.23
CA THR A 247 -3.48 -3.10 -19.89
C THR A 247 -3.34 -4.38 -19.08
N ARG A 248 -3.23 -4.28 -17.72
CA ARG A 248 -3.22 -5.48 -16.85
C ARG A 248 -4.47 -6.32 -17.07
N GLU A 249 -5.65 -5.69 -17.03
CA GLU A 249 -6.91 -6.38 -17.30
C GLU A 249 -6.93 -7.06 -18.67
N SER A 250 -6.48 -6.36 -19.72
CA SER A 250 -6.42 -6.94 -21.07
C SER A 250 -5.50 -8.17 -21.14
N LEU A 251 -4.39 -8.17 -20.38
CA LEU A 251 -3.46 -9.30 -20.32
C LEU A 251 -4.10 -10.50 -19.62
N LEU A 252 -4.81 -10.27 -18.50
CA LEU A 252 -5.54 -11.33 -17.80
C LEU A 252 -6.61 -11.95 -18.69
N LEU A 253 -7.49 -11.13 -19.28
CA LEU A 253 -8.57 -11.60 -20.16
C LEU A 253 -8.06 -12.31 -21.45
N ALA A 254 -6.81 -12.07 -21.82
CA ALA A 254 -6.14 -12.75 -22.92
C ALA A 254 -5.36 -14.02 -22.49
N GLY A 255 -5.38 -14.39 -21.20
CA GLY A 255 -4.61 -15.51 -20.65
C GLY A 255 -3.11 -15.34 -20.74
N GLN A 256 -2.62 -14.07 -20.69
CA GLN A 256 -1.19 -13.75 -20.76
C GLN A 256 -0.59 -13.48 -19.38
N VAL A 257 -1.41 -13.33 -18.37
CA VAL A 257 -1.09 -13.35 -16.94
C VAL A 257 -2.21 -14.07 -16.21
N ASP A 258 -1.91 -14.65 -15.07
CA ASP A 258 -2.83 -15.47 -14.29
C ASP A 258 -3.56 -14.66 -13.21
N MET A 259 -2.96 -13.54 -12.78
CA MET A 259 -3.49 -12.67 -11.74
C MET A 259 -3.11 -11.21 -11.99
N ILE A 260 -4.00 -10.29 -11.61
CA ILE A 260 -3.74 -8.84 -11.57
C ILE A 260 -4.22 -8.26 -10.24
N ILE A 261 -3.54 -7.21 -9.79
CA ILE A 261 -4.01 -6.37 -8.68
C ILE A 261 -4.48 -5.02 -9.21
N LEU A 262 -5.41 -4.39 -8.50
CA LEU A 262 -5.93 -3.04 -8.78
C LEU A 262 -6.36 -2.89 -10.26
N PRO A 263 -7.36 -3.66 -10.74
CA PRO A 263 -7.97 -3.48 -12.06
C PRO A 263 -8.63 -2.09 -12.16
N PRO A 264 -9.05 -1.63 -13.35
CA PRO A 264 -9.92 -0.46 -13.45
C PRO A 264 -11.20 -0.70 -12.65
N VAL A 265 -11.49 0.14 -11.66
CA VAL A 265 -12.67 -0.06 -10.79
C VAL A 265 -13.99 0.06 -11.54
N SER A 266 -14.04 0.81 -12.66
CA SER A 266 -15.19 0.88 -13.55
C SER A 266 -15.59 -0.46 -14.18
N ASP A 267 -14.68 -1.42 -14.21
CA ASP A 267 -14.84 -2.69 -14.93
C ASP A 267 -15.09 -3.86 -13.97
N ILE A 268 -15.06 -3.61 -12.63
CA ILE A 268 -15.28 -4.63 -11.59
C ILE A 268 -16.60 -5.37 -11.79
N GLU A 269 -17.72 -4.67 -12.03
CA GLU A 269 -19.03 -5.31 -12.27
C GLU A 269 -19.00 -6.25 -13.50
N ALA A 270 -18.31 -5.82 -14.56
CA ALA A 270 -18.16 -6.63 -15.77
C ALA A 270 -17.23 -7.84 -15.54
N LEU A 271 -16.17 -7.67 -14.76
CA LEU A 271 -15.27 -8.77 -14.38
C LEU A 271 -15.97 -9.78 -13.47
N GLN A 272 -16.76 -9.34 -12.49
CA GLN A 272 -17.59 -10.22 -11.65
C GLN A 272 -18.65 -11.01 -12.42
N ALA A 273 -19.08 -10.50 -13.57
CA ALA A 273 -20.02 -11.19 -14.46
C ALA A 273 -19.34 -12.13 -15.47
N ASN A 274 -18.01 -12.15 -15.53
CA ASN A 274 -17.24 -12.98 -16.43
C ASN A 274 -16.90 -14.32 -15.74
N GLU A 275 -17.33 -15.45 -16.33
CA GLU A 275 -17.13 -16.80 -15.79
C GLU A 275 -15.66 -17.27 -15.91
N ASP A 276 -14.82 -16.58 -16.67
CA ASP A 276 -13.41 -16.95 -16.89
C ASP A 276 -12.46 -16.36 -15.82
N VAL A 277 -12.96 -15.50 -14.93
CA VAL A 277 -12.15 -14.86 -13.87
C VAL A 277 -12.90 -14.81 -12.54
N GLU A 278 -12.15 -14.82 -11.45
CA GLU A 278 -12.64 -14.56 -10.10
C GLU A 278 -12.20 -13.16 -9.65
N VAL A 279 -13.09 -12.44 -8.95
CA VAL A 279 -12.83 -11.10 -8.40
C VAL A 279 -12.89 -11.17 -6.89
N LEU A 280 -11.75 -10.96 -6.25
CA LEU A 280 -11.62 -10.78 -4.80
C LEU A 280 -11.61 -9.28 -4.49
N LEU A 281 -12.65 -8.79 -3.82
CA LEU A 281 -12.67 -7.45 -3.23
C LEU A 281 -12.25 -7.57 -1.77
N ALA A 282 -10.96 -7.53 -1.52
CA ALA A 282 -10.45 -7.63 -0.16
C ALA A 282 -10.71 -6.34 0.61
N GLU A 283 -11.02 -6.47 1.90
CA GLU A 283 -10.99 -5.35 2.82
C GLU A 283 -9.58 -4.74 2.87
N SER A 284 -9.50 -3.44 3.14
CA SER A 284 -8.22 -2.76 3.28
C SER A 284 -8.26 -1.81 4.48
N ASP A 285 -7.16 -1.73 5.19
CA ASP A 285 -6.93 -0.76 6.26
C ASP A 285 -6.72 0.67 5.73
N ARG A 286 -6.67 0.84 4.40
CA ARG A 286 -6.44 2.13 3.76
C ARG A 286 -7.62 3.06 3.91
N THR A 287 -7.46 4.03 4.80
CA THR A 287 -8.40 5.15 4.94
C THR A 287 -8.11 6.25 3.94
N ILE A 288 -9.14 6.74 3.25
CA ILE A 288 -9.10 7.92 2.37
C ILE A 288 -9.85 9.06 3.05
N PHE A 289 -9.22 10.22 3.10
CA PHE A 289 -9.76 11.40 3.78
C PHE A 289 -9.29 12.69 3.11
N ILE A 290 -9.96 13.80 3.43
CA ILE A 290 -9.43 15.13 3.16
C ILE A 290 -8.87 15.68 4.48
N ALA A 291 -7.55 15.80 4.58
CA ALA A 291 -6.93 16.49 5.71
C ALA A 291 -7.20 17.99 5.60
N LEU A 292 -7.62 18.60 6.69
CA LEU A 292 -7.94 20.02 6.80
C LEU A 292 -6.82 20.71 7.58
N ASP A 293 -6.26 21.81 7.06
CA ASP A 293 -5.24 22.58 7.79
C ASP A 293 -5.85 23.29 8.99
N ASN A 294 -5.75 22.68 10.17
CA ASN A 294 -6.30 23.24 11.42
C ASN A 294 -5.61 24.54 11.87
N THR A 295 -4.53 24.97 11.19
CA THR A 295 -3.91 26.29 11.42
C THR A 295 -4.50 27.38 10.54
N ASP A 296 -5.23 27.03 9.48
CA ASP A 296 -5.92 27.97 8.62
C ASP A 296 -7.05 28.69 9.39
N PRO A 297 -7.19 30.02 9.28
CA PRO A 297 -8.18 30.79 10.03
C PRO A 297 -9.63 30.32 9.83
N VAL A 298 -9.99 29.77 8.67
CA VAL A 298 -11.33 29.24 8.40
C VAL A 298 -11.51 27.88 9.05
N MET A 299 -10.47 27.02 8.97
CA MET A 299 -10.50 25.66 9.50
C MET A 299 -10.29 25.58 11.01
N GLN A 300 -9.88 26.66 11.70
CA GLN A 300 -9.78 26.68 13.16
C GLN A 300 -11.12 26.48 13.87
N ASP A 301 -12.24 26.89 13.24
CA ASP A 301 -13.56 26.68 13.81
C ASP A 301 -14.06 25.23 13.54
N PRO A 302 -14.26 24.40 14.59
CA PRO A 302 -14.70 23.02 14.39
C PRO A 302 -16.06 22.92 13.68
N ARG A 303 -16.93 23.93 13.79
CA ARG A 303 -18.22 23.96 13.07
C ARG A 303 -18.03 23.98 11.56
N VAL A 304 -16.97 24.63 11.07
CA VAL A 304 -16.62 24.61 9.63
C VAL A 304 -16.21 23.19 9.24
N ARG A 305 -15.32 22.56 9.98
CA ARG A 305 -14.85 21.21 9.67
C ARG A 305 -15.97 20.17 9.72
N GLN A 306 -16.85 20.27 10.71
CA GLN A 306 -18.08 19.45 10.77
C GLN A 306 -19.00 19.71 9.58
N ALA A 307 -19.19 20.97 9.19
CA ALA A 307 -19.99 21.33 8.02
C ALA A 307 -19.45 20.67 6.73
N LEU A 308 -18.12 20.62 6.56
CA LEU A 308 -17.51 19.94 5.40
C LEU A 308 -17.85 18.45 5.38
N ASN A 309 -17.89 17.79 6.54
CA ASN A 309 -18.28 16.39 6.66
C ASN A 309 -19.77 16.15 6.31
N TYR A 310 -20.70 17.00 6.76
CA TYR A 310 -22.11 16.92 6.41
C TYR A 310 -22.40 17.31 4.96
N ALA A 311 -21.54 18.13 4.35
CA ALA A 311 -21.74 18.61 2.98
C ALA A 311 -21.51 17.53 1.91
N VAL A 312 -20.75 16.47 2.18
CA VAL A 312 -20.30 15.48 1.18
C VAL A 312 -21.16 14.22 1.22
N ASP A 313 -21.85 13.91 0.11
CA ASP A 313 -22.55 12.63 -0.08
C ASP A 313 -21.51 11.54 -0.45
N LYS A 314 -20.95 10.93 0.59
CA LYS A 314 -19.87 9.92 0.47
C LYS A 314 -20.38 8.69 -0.26
N GLN A 315 -21.61 8.22 0.07
CA GLN A 315 -22.18 7.04 -0.57
C GLN A 315 -22.40 7.25 -2.07
N ALA A 316 -22.92 8.43 -2.46
CA ALA A 316 -23.08 8.75 -3.87
C ALA A 316 -21.74 8.79 -4.63
N ILE A 317 -20.64 9.20 -3.99
CA ILE A 317 -19.30 9.14 -4.60
C ILE A 317 -18.84 7.69 -4.72
N ILE A 318 -19.02 6.86 -3.68
CA ILE A 318 -18.69 5.44 -3.71
C ILE A 318 -19.44 4.75 -4.86
N ASP A 319 -20.74 4.95 -4.97
CA ASP A 319 -21.57 4.29 -5.98
C ASP A 319 -21.24 4.74 -7.42
N ASN A 320 -20.98 6.04 -7.63
CA ASN A 320 -20.91 6.60 -8.99
C ASN A 320 -19.49 6.93 -9.47
N VAL A 321 -18.52 7.07 -8.57
CA VAL A 321 -17.13 7.41 -8.90
C VAL A 321 -16.20 6.24 -8.61
N LEU A 322 -16.42 5.54 -7.48
CA LEU A 322 -15.58 4.42 -7.05
C LEU A 322 -16.19 3.05 -7.41
N PHE A 323 -17.40 3.04 -8.01
CA PHE A 323 -18.07 1.82 -8.50
C PHE A 323 -18.22 0.73 -7.41
N GLY A 324 -18.45 1.13 -6.16
CA GLY A 324 -18.61 0.23 -5.02
C GLY A 324 -17.30 -0.29 -4.41
N ALA A 325 -16.13 0.19 -4.86
CA ALA A 325 -14.83 -0.26 -4.36
C ALA A 325 -14.37 0.50 -3.10
N ALA A 326 -15.28 0.79 -2.18
CA ALA A 326 -15.00 1.47 -0.93
C ALA A 326 -16.17 1.32 0.06
N GLU A 327 -15.91 1.57 1.35
CA GLU A 327 -16.91 1.63 2.41
C GLU A 327 -16.79 2.93 3.20
N VAL A 328 -17.92 3.55 3.58
CA VAL A 328 -17.93 4.83 4.30
C VAL A 328 -17.29 4.66 5.68
N LEU A 329 -16.39 5.58 6.05
CA LEU A 329 -15.80 5.62 7.39
C LEU A 329 -16.82 6.10 8.43
N ASP A 330 -16.81 5.43 9.58
CA ASP A 330 -17.55 5.75 10.81
C ASP A 330 -16.62 5.99 12.02
N ALA A 331 -15.32 5.96 11.78
CA ALA A 331 -14.25 6.24 12.74
C ALA A 331 -13.05 6.88 12.04
N PRO A 332 -12.07 7.47 12.77
CA PRO A 332 -10.85 8.03 12.18
C PRO A 332 -9.82 6.96 11.77
N MET A 333 -10.24 5.70 11.69
CA MET A 333 -9.43 4.54 11.28
C MET A 333 -10.30 3.48 10.61
N ALA A 334 -9.65 2.50 9.96
CA ALA A 334 -10.34 1.37 9.35
C ALA A 334 -10.86 0.37 10.42
N PRO A 335 -11.97 -0.35 10.14
CA PRO A 335 -12.54 -1.34 11.08
C PRO A 335 -11.63 -2.51 11.41
N SER A 336 -10.68 -2.83 10.53
CA SER A 336 -9.72 -3.93 10.72
C SER A 336 -8.63 -3.67 11.77
N LEU A 337 -8.46 -2.42 12.23
CA LEU A 337 -7.41 -2.09 13.20
C LEU A 337 -7.83 -2.44 14.63
N PHE A 338 -6.92 -3.02 15.39
CA PHE A 338 -7.06 -3.07 16.85
C PHE A 338 -7.26 -1.64 17.42
N GLY A 339 -8.22 -1.47 18.32
CA GLY A 339 -8.58 -0.15 18.86
C GLY A 339 -9.61 0.61 18.04
N TYR A 340 -10.17 -0.01 16.98
CA TYR A 340 -11.31 0.54 16.27
C TYR A 340 -12.55 0.56 17.14
N CYS A 341 -13.28 1.67 17.08
CA CYS A 341 -14.63 1.83 17.64
C CYS A 341 -15.45 2.69 16.70
N GLU A 342 -16.68 2.27 16.43
CA GLU A 342 -17.65 3.11 15.76
C GLU A 342 -17.87 4.38 16.57
N THR A 343 -17.55 5.55 16.00
CA THR A 343 -17.71 6.86 16.65
C THR A 343 -18.97 7.59 16.23
N GLY A 344 -19.55 7.22 15.10
CA GLY A 344 -20.78 7.78 14.56
C GLY A 344 -20.75 7.99 13.06
N SER A 345 -21.74 8.66 12.53
CA SER A 345 -21.80 8.99 11.11
C SER A 345 -22.02 10.48 10.87
N TYR A 346 -21.34 11.00 9.85
CA TYR A 346 -21.67 12.28 9.24
C TYR A 346 -22.56 11.99 8.02
N GLU A 347 -23.87 11.80 8.29
CA GLU A 347 -24.88 11.63 7.23
C GLU A 347 -24.90 12.87 6.32
N TYR A 348 -25.11 12.66 5.01
CA TYR A 348 -25.23 13.76 4.07
C TYR A 348 -26.41 14.67 4.43
N ASP A 349 -26.10 15.87 4.90
CA ASP A 349 -27.09 16.91 5.26
C ASP A 349 -26.61 18.29 4.81
N PRO A 350 -26.88 18.66 3.55
CA PRO A 350 -26.43 19.95 3.01
C PRO A 350 -27.11 21.16 3.66
N GLU A 351 -28.27 20.97 4.32
CA GLU A 351 -28.96 22.06 5.05
C GLU A 351 -28.24 22.33 6.37
N GLN A 352 -27.88 21.27 7.13
CA GLN A 352 -27.08 21.39 8.33
C GLN A 352 -25.67 21.94 8.02
N ALA A 353 -25.03 21.46 6.95
CA ALA A 353 -23.75 22.00 6.51
C ALA A 353 -23.80 23.51 6.27
N ARG A 354 -24.81 23.98 5.54
CA ARG A 354 -24.98 25.41 5.26
C ARG A 354 -25.25 26.21 6.53
N GLN A 355 -26.09 25.68 7.44
CA GLN A 355 -26.37 26.33 8.72
C GLN A 355 -25.09 26.51 9.54
N LEU A 356 -24.28 25.49 9.68
CA LEU A 356 -23.00 25.54 10.41
C LEU A 356 -22.02 26.56 9.80
N LEU A 357 -21.95 26.63 8.45
CA LEU A 357 -21.11 27.61 7.75
C LEU A 357 -21.64 29.05 7.97
N GLU A 358 -22.94 29.25 8.00
CA GLU A 358 -23.55 30.56 8.32
C GLU A 358 -23.25 30.99 9.76
N GLU A 359 -23.40 30.07 10.73
CA GLU A 359 -23.12 30.32 12.15
C GLU A 359 -21.64 30.61 12.41
N ALA A 360 -20.74 29.97 11.64
CA ALA A 360 -19.29 30.22 11.70
C ALA A 360 -18.86 31.46 10.89
N GLY A 361 -19.76 32.05 10.04
CA GLY A 361 -19.42 33.16 9.16
C GLY A 361 -18.48 32.79 8.02
N ALA A 362 -18.48 31.52 7.63
CA ALA A 362 -17.55 30.94 6.64
C ALA A 362 -18.14 30.78 5.24
N VAL A 363 -19.42 31.20 5.02
CA VAL A 363 -20.04 31.16 3.68
C VAL A 363 -19.22 32.01 2.70
N GLY A 364 -18.86 31.45 1.57
CA GLY A 364 -18.02 32.08 0.55
C GLY A 364 -16.52 32.05 0.86
N ALA A 365 -16.10 31.35 1.90
CA ALA A 365 -14.67 31.14 2.15
C ALA A 365 -14.03 30.36 0.99
N SER A 366 -12.82 30.78 0.62
CA SER A 366 -12.05 30.09 -0.44
C SER A 366 -11.23 28.96 0.15
N ILE A 367 -11.25 27.80 -0.51
CA ILE A 367 -10.52 26.59 -0.14
C ILE A 367 -9.81 26.05 -1.38
N GLU A 368 -8.50 25.83 -1.31
CA GLU A 368 -7.79 24.98 -2.25
C GLU A 368 -7.87 23.53 -1.77
N LEU A 369 -8.45 22.64 -2.59
CA LEU A 369 -8.39 21.20 -2.40
C LEU A 369 -7.31 20.64 -3.31
N LEU A 370 -6.18 20.26 -2.72
CA LEU A 370 -5.07 19.61 -3.42
C LEU A 370 -5.29 18.08 -3.43
N THR A 371 -5.08 17.43 -4.57
CA THR A 371 -5.13 15.98 -4.71
C THR A 371 -3.95 15.46 -5.50
N PRO A 372 -3.40 14.27 -5.20
CA PRO A 372 -2.52 13.59 -6.13
C PRO A 372 -3.31 13.17 -7.38
N SER A 373 -2.63 12.71 -8.39
CA SER A 373 -3.22 12.16 -9.60
C SER A 373 -2.69 10.76 -9.86
N GLY A 374 -3.58 9.77 -9.84
CA GLY A 374 -3.28 8.37 -10.13
C GLY A 374 -2.58 7.61 -9.00
N ARG A 375 -2.69 8.09 -7.74
CA ARG A 375 -2.17 7.41 -6.56
C ARG A 375 -3.22 6.54 -5.89
N TYR A 376 -4.46 7.03 -5.79
CA TYR A 376 -5.60 6.33 -5.20
C TYR A 376 -6.66 6.07 -6.25
N VAL A 377 -7.60 5.18 -5.94
CA VAL A 377 -8.74 4.88 -6.82
C VAL A 377 -9.51 6.17 -7.13
N GLN A 378 -9.50 6.57 -8.39
CA GLN A 378 -10.23 7.76 -8.90
C GLN A 378 -9.98 9.06 -8.10
N ASP A 379 -8.79 9.26 -7.55
CA ASP A 379 -8.45 10.39 -6.66
C ASP A 379 -8.87 11.76 -7.21
N ALA A 380 -8.50 12.08 -8.45
CA ALA A 380 -8.83 13.36 -9.07
C ALA A 380 -10.35 13.52 -9.30
N GLN A 381 -11.05 12.45 -9.72
CA GLN A 381 -12.49 12.46 -9.95
C GLN A 381 -13.25 12.58 -8.63
N ALA A 382 -12.80 11.88 -7.59
CA ALA A 382 -13.37 11.99 -6.25
C ALA A 382 -13.19 13.40 -5.67
N ALA A 383 -12.00 14.01 -5.82
CA ALA A 383 -11.75 15.37 -5.38
C ALA A 383 -12.65 16.40 -6.08
N GLU A 384 -12.87 16.26 -7.40
CA GLU A 384 -13.82 17.15 -8.13
C GLU A 384 -15.28 16.95 -7.68
N ALA A 385 -15.70 15.70 -7.40
CA ALA A 385 -17.03 15.44 -6.87
C ALA A 385 -17.21 16.06 -5.48
N ILE A 386 -16.23 15.87 -4.57
CA ILE A 386 -16.22 16.48 -3.24
C ILE A 386 -16.28 18.00 -3.35
N ALA A 387 -15.44 18.62 -4.18
CA ALA A 387 -15.46 20.06 -4.41
C ALA A 387 -16.81 20.55 -4.93
N GLY A 388 -17.50 19.76 -5.75
CA GLY A 388 -18.87 20.02 -6.20
C GLY A 388 -19.84 20.18 -5.02
N TYR A 389 -19.86 19.22 -4.11
CA TYR A 389 -20.69 19.25 -2.89
C TYR A 389 -20.35 20.44 -1.98
N LEU A 390 -19.06 20.71 -1.76
CA LEU A 390 -18.63 21.84 -0.95
C LEU A 390 -19.05 23.21 -1.55
N ARG A 391 -19.00 23.34 -2.89
CA ARG A 391 -19.50 24.53 -3.59
C ARG A 391 -21.03 24.69 -3.43
N GLU A 392 -21.79 23.59 -3.46
CA GLU A 392 -23.24 23.59 -3.21
C GLU A 392 -23.58 23.99 -1.77
N ALA A 393 -22.73 23.65 -0.80
CA ALA A 393 -22.87 24.12 0.59
C ALA A 393 -22.56 25.61 0.77
N GLY A 394 -21.95 26.28 -0.22
CA GLY A 394 -21.72 27.72 -0.24
C GLY A 394 -20.27 28.16 -0.09
N LEU A 395 -19.31 27.28 -0.33
CA LEU A 395 -17.88 27.59 -0.31
C LEU A 395 -17.35 27.89 -1.72
N ASP A 396 -16.22 28.59 -1.82
CA ASP A 396 -15.48 28.81 -3.06
C ASP A 396 -14.30 27.85 -3.13
N VAL A 397 -14.49 26.67 -3.75
CA VAL A 397 -13.51 25.60 -3.75
C VAL A 397 -12.83 25.48 -5.11
N SER A 398 -11.50 25.50 -5.14
CA SER A 398 -10.69 25.18 -6.30
C SER A 398 -9.97 23.84 -6.10
N VAL A 399 -9.96 23.00 -7.14
CA VAL A 399 -9.20 21.74 -7.11
C VAL A 399 -7.88 21.94 -7.84
N SER A 400 -6.79 21.52 -7.23
CA SER A 400 -5.47 21.44 -7.84
C SER A 400 -4.94 20.00 -7.79
N THR A 401 -4.27 19.56 -8.86
CA THR A 401 -3.71 18.21 -8.97
C THR A 401 -2.22 18.27 -9.20
N SER A 402 -1.48 17.29 -8.67
CA SER A 402 -0.06 17.11 -8.93
C SER A 402 0.34 15.63 -8.96
N ASP A 403 1.50 15.32 -9.53
CA ASP A 403 2.10 14.00 -9.33
C ASP A 403 2.37 13.75 -7.84
N PHE A 404 2.42 12.49 -7.43
CA PHE A 404 2.49 12.12 -6.02
C PHE A 404 3.77 12.62 -5.31
N PRO A 405 4.98 12.55 -5.89
CA PRO A 405 6.17 13.15 -5.27
C PRO A 405 6.04 14.66 -5.03
N SER A 406 5.52 15.41 -5.99
CA SER A 406 5.28 16.85 -5.87
C SER A 406 4.19 17.16 -4.84
N PHE A 407 3.14 16.34 -4.78
CA PHE A 407 2.10 16.39 -3.77
C PHE A 407 2.70 16.22 -2.37
N LEU A 408 3.45 15.14 -2.13
CA LEU A 408 4.08 14.88 -0.83
C LEU A 408 5.04 15.99 -0.42
N ALA A 409 5.85 16.50 -1.35
CA ALA A 409 6.76 17.61 -1.07
C ALA A 409 6.02 18.87 -0.60
N ARG A 410 4.78 19.08 -1.05
CA ARG A 410 3.95 20.22 -0.65
C ARG A 410 3.26 20.01 0.70
N VAL A 411 2.62 18.84 0.92
CA VAL A 411 1.86 18.58 2.15
C VAL A 411 2.76 18.26 3.35
N ASN A 412 3.96 17.73 3.12
CA ASN A 412 4.96 17.47 4.15
C ASN A 412 5.89 18.66 4.42
N ALA A 413 5.64 19.82 3.81
CA ALA A 413 6.36 21.03 4.12
C ALA A 413 5.88 21.64 5.46
N PRO A 414 6.73 22.38 6.19
CA PRO A 414 6.26 23.18 7.32
C PRO A 414 5.14 24.14 6.89
N VAL A 415 4.20 24.42 7.82
CA VAL A 415 3.13 25.38 7.57
C VAL A 415 3.66 26.70 7.03
N THR A 416 3.16 27.13 5.89
CA THR A 416 3.51 28.36 5.19
C THR A 416 2.27 28.93 4.47
N GLU A 417 2.40 30.11 3.85
CA GLU A 417 1.35 30.69 2.99
C GLU A 417 1.02 29.83 1.75
N ASN A 418 1.81 28.79 1.44
CA ASN A 418 1.59 27.88 0.32
C ASN A 418 1.03 26.51 0.76
N THR A 419 0.76 26.30 2.05
CA THR A 419 0.08 25.09 2.53
C THR A 419 -1.36 25.10 2.01
N PRO A 420 -1.88 24.03 1.37
CA PRO A 420 -3.26 23.98 0.93
C PRO A 420 -4.18 23.90 2.14
N GLU A 421 -5.33 24.58 2.10
CA GLU A 421 -6.32 24.56 3.17
C GLU A 421 -6.92 23.15 3.36
N ALA A 422 -6.92 22.34 2.28
CA ALA A 422 -7.40 20.97 2.29
C ALA A 422 -6.64 20.10 1.26
N HIS A 423 -6.40 18.83 1.58
CA HIS A 423 -5.80 17.90 0.63
C HIS A 423 -6.29 16.47 0.82
N LEU A 424 -6.46 15.75 -0.31
CA LEU A 424 -6.84 14.35 -0.31
C LEU A 424 -5.60 13.48 -0.05
N LEU A 425 -5.69 12.65 0.97
CA LEU A 425 -4.63 11.70 1.32
C LEU A 425 -5.26 10.33 1.64
N GLY A 426 -4.52 9.27 1.37
CA GLY A 426 -4.82 7.92 1.81
C GLY A 426 -3.73 7.42 2.72
N TRP A 427 -4.10 6.76 3.80
CA TRP A 427 -3.20 6.17 4.76
C TRP A 427 -3.55 4.70 4.99
N ALA A 428 -2.56 3.82 4.89
CA ALA A 428 -2.66 2.42 5.26
C ALA A 428 -1.54 2.15 6.26
N PRO A 429 -1.85 1.80 7.50
CA PRO A 429 -0.88 1.32 8.46
C PRO A 429 -0.18 0.05 7.94
N ALA A 430 1.09 -0.15 8.30
CA ALA A 430 1.82 -1.34 7.89
C ALA A 430 1.42 -2.60 8.69
N TYR A 431 0.65 -2.42 9.76
CA TYR A 431 0.15 -3.47 10.65
C TYR A 431 -1.15 -3.01 11.32
N LEU A 432 -1.94 -3.98 11.81
CA LEU A 432 -3.31 -3.75 12.28
C LEU A 432 -3.37 -3.28 13.75
N ASP A 433 -2.73 -2.15 14.07
CA ASP A 433 -2.82 -1.53 15.39
C ASP A 433 -3.06 -0.01 15.26
N ALA A 434 -3.93 0.51 16.12
CA ALA A 434 -4.29 1.93 16.14
C ALA A 434 -3.11 2.85 16.45
N ASP A 435 -2.05 2.37 17.11
CA ASP A 435 -0.90 3.20 17.47
C ASP A 435 -0.27 3.86 16.25
N PHE A 436 -0.20 3.14 15.12
CA PHE A 436 0.37 3.66 13.87
C PHE A 436 -0.61 4.58 13.14
N GLN A 437 -1.91 4.26 13.13
CA GLN A 437 -2.95 5.13 12.58
C GLN A 437 -3.01 6.47 13.34
N MET A 438 -2.95 6.42 14.65
CA MET A 438 -3.08 7.59 15.53
C MET A 438 -1.90 8.57 15.44
N GLN A 439 -0.78 8.17 14.81
CA GLN A 439 0.32 9.10 14.50
C GLN A 439 -0.16 10.28 13.65
N MET A 440 -1.19 10.10 12.83
CA MET A 440 -1.76 11.16 11.97
C MET A 440 -2.38 12.33 12.78
N PHE A 441 -2.67 12.11 14.07
CA PHE A 441 -3.34 13.08 14.96
C PHE A 441 -2.44 13.61 16.07
N ARG A 442 -1.13 13.30 16.03
CA ARG A 442 -0.17 13.74 17.05
C ARG A 442 0.56 15.01 16.61
N GLN A 443 0.77 15.92 17.53
CA GLN A 443 1.58 17.12 17.29
C GLN A 443 3.04 16.80 16.94
N ALA A 444 3.59 15.72 17.52
CA ALA A 444 4.97 15.30 17.28
C ALA A 444 5.24 14.89 15.82
N THR A 445 4.19 14.51 15.08
CA THR A 445 4.27 14.08 13.69
C THR A 445 3.86 15.15 12.69
N HIS A 446 3.68 16.40 13.13
CA HIS A 446 3.44 17.50 12.20
C HIS A 446 4.63 17.67 11.25
N PRO A 447 4.40 17.96 9.96
CA PRO A 447 5.45 18.21 9.00
C PRO A 447 6.49 19.26 9.48
N PRO A 448 7.78 19.04 9.23
CA PRO A 448 8.35 17.95 8.43
C PRO A 448 8.71 16.68 9.22
N ALA A 449 8.28 16.55 10.49
CA ALA A 449 8.65 15.44 11.36
C ALA A 449 7.88 14.14 11.05
N GLY A 450 6.73 14.22 10.40
CA GLY A 450 5.87 13.09 10.05
C GLY A 450 4.69 13.52 9.20
N LEU A 451 3.63 12.68 9.18
CA LEU A 451 2.47 12.81 8.29
C LEU A 451 1.22 13.40 8.95
N GLY A 452 1.32 14.04 10.12
CA GLY A 452 0.22 14.77 10.77
C GLY A 452 -0.14 16.05 10.01
N THR A 453 -0.46 15.93 8.72
CA THR A 453 -0.59 17.02 7.75
C THR A 453 -1.82 17.89 7.94
N SER A 454 -2.76 17.48 8.80
CA SER A 454 -3.87 18.33 9.25
C SER A 454 -3.46 19.38 10.29
N PHE A 455 -2.24 19.30 10.83
CA PHE A 455 -1.73 20.15 11.93
C PHE A 455 -2.70 20.20 13.13
N TYR A 456 -3.44 19.11 13.33
CA TYR A 456 -4.38 18.97 14.43
C TYR A 456 -3.65 18.90 15.77
N THR A 457 -4.20 19.54 16.78
CA THR A 457 -3.70 19.47 18.16
C THR A 457 -4.87 19.44 19.14
N ASN A 458 -4.88 18.44 20.00
CA ASN A 458 -5.82 18.37 21.12
C ASN A 458 -5.09 17.74 22.32
N PRO A 459 -4.90 18.49 23.44
CA PRO A 459 -4.15 17.97 24.61
C PRO A 459 -4.81 16.75 25.28
N GLU A 460 -6.13 16.56 25.14
CA GLU A 460 -6.83 15.41 25.68
C GLU A 460 -6.55 14.17 24.84
N VAL A 461 -6.59 14.30 23.52
CA VAL A 461 -6.19 13.23 22.58
C VAL A 461 -4.72 12.83 22.81
N GLU A 462 -3.81 13.80 22.89
CA GLU A 462 -2.40 13.52 23.19
C GLU A 462 -2.21 12.75 24.49
N ALA A 463 -2.98 13.08 25.54
CA ALA A 463 -2.90 12.40 26.82
C ALA A 463 -3.46 10.96 26.78
N LEU A 464 -4.54 10.73 26.03
CA LEU A 464 -5.13 9.40 25.83
C LEU A 464 -4.18 8.51 25.02
N LEU A 465 -3.65 9.03 23.91
CA LEU A 465 -2.71 8.29 23.05
C LEU A 465 -1.40 7.96 23.80
N ALA A 466 -0.88 8.89 24.60
CA ALA A 466 0.33 8.64 25.41
C ALA A 466 0.10 7.58 26.48
N GLN A 467 -1.12 7.41 26.98
CA GLN A 467 -1.47 6.31 27.89
C GLN A 467 -1.60 5.00 27.11
N ALA A 468 -2.26 5.00 25.93
CA ALA A 468 -2.42 3.82 25.10
C ALA A 468 -1.08 3.24 24.60
N ASP A 469 -0.07 4.10 24.36
CA ASP A 469 1.27 3.67 23.93
C ASP A 469 1.95 2.70 24.90
N VAL A 470 1.61 2.75 26.18
CA VAL A 470 2.27 1.98 27.24
C VAL A 470 1.32 1.08 28.01
N GLU A 471 0.03 1.08 27.68
CA GLU A 471 -0.99 0.28 28.35
C GLU A 471 -0.93 -1.18 27.86
N THR A 472 -0.66 -2.10 28.78
CA THR A 472 -0.53 -3.54 28.48
C THR A 472 -1.83 -4.32 28.62
N ASP A 473 -2.83 -3.78 29.35
CA ASP A 473 -4.15 -4.37 29.40
C ASP A 473 -4.93 -4.05 28.12
N ARG A 474 -5.22 -5.08 27.32
CA ARG A 474 -5.82 -4.95 25.97
C ARG A 474 -7.14 -4.19 26.00
N ASP A 475 -8.03 -4.50 26.94
CA ASP A 475 -9.36 -3.89 27.02
C ASP A 475 -9.26 -2.40 27.40
N THR A 476 -8.36 -2.07 28.35
CA THR A 476 -8.08 -0.67 28.73
C THR A 476 -7.47 0.12 27.58
N ARG A 477 -6.55 -0.48 26.83
CA ARG A 477 -5.90 0.16 25.68
C ARG A 477 -6.90 0.44 24.55
N GLU A 478 -7.78 -0.53 24.25
CA GLU A 478 -8.87 -0.35 23.30
C GLU A 478 -9.78 0.82 23.69
N GLN A 479 -10.16 0.91 24.97
CA GLN A 479 -11.00 2.01 25.46
C GLN A 479 -10.30 3.37 25.33
N LEU A 480 -8.99 3.46 25.55
CA LEU A 480 -8.22 4.70 25.35
C LEU A 480 -8.25 5.15 23.89
N TYR A 481 -8.15 4.21 22.93
CA TYR A 481 -8.30 4.53 21.50
C TYR A 481 -9.73 4.91 21.15
N CYS A 482 -10.73 4.27 21.72
CA CYS A 482 -12.14 4.65 21.55
C CYS A 482 -12.40 6.08 22.01
N ASP A 483 -11.93 6.44 23.21
CA ASP A 483 -12.11 7.78 23.77
C ASP A 483 -11.37 8.84 22.89
N ALA A 484 -10.16 8.54 22.43
CA ALA A 484 -9.41 9.41 21.53
C ALA A 484 -10.11 9.57 20.17
N SER A 485 -10.59 8.45 19.59
CA SER A 485 -11.30 8.44 18.31
C SER A 485 -12.57 9.28 18.34
N GLN A 486 -13.35 9.20 19.44
CA GLN A 486 -14.55 10.01 19.58
C GLN A 486 -14.24 11.51 19.60
N ILE A 487 -13.19 11.94 20.31
CA ILE A 487 -12.79 13.35 20.35
C ILE A 487 -12.30 13.81 18.97
N ILE A 488 -11.48 12.99 18.28
CA ILE A 488 -11.00 13.29 16.92
C ILE A 488 -12.18 13.42 15.94
N TRP A 489 -13.16 12.51 16.04
CA TRP A 489 -14.35 12.55 15.21
C TRP A 489 -15.15 13.84 15.43
N ASP A 490 -15.40 14.21 16.67
CA ASP A 490 -16.14 15.41 17.03
C ASP A 490 -15.40 16.71 16.63
N ASP A 491 -14.06 16.72 16.73
CA ASP A 491 -13.22 17.84 16.29
C ASP A 491 -13.08 17.94 14.77
N ALA A 492 -13.34 16.86 14.05
CA ALA A 492 -13.34 16.75 12.60
C ALA A 492 -12.10 17.33 11.90
N PRO A 493 -10.85 16.94 12.26
CA PRO A 493 -9.66 17.45 11.57
C PRO A 493 -9.56 16.98 10.12
N TRP A 494 -10.36 16.01 9.75
CA TRP A 494 -10.53 15.47 8.40
C TRP A 494 -11.98 15.59 7.93
N ILE A 495 -12.19 15.58 6.60
CA ILE A 495 -13.41 15.02 6.05
C ILE A 495 -13.16 13.52 5.99
N PHE A 496 -13.81 12.76 6.85
CA PHE A 496 -13.72 11.31 6.90
C PHE A 496 -14.50 10.74 5.71
N LEU A 497 -13.83 10.04 4.80
CA LEU A 497 -14.45 9.60 3.55
C LEU A 497 -14.78 8.11 3.58
N TRP A 498 -13.80 7.24 3.28
CA TRP A 498 -14.02 5.80 3.15
C TRP A 498 -12.74 4.99 3.39
N THR A 499 -12.91 3.70 3.62
CA THR A 499 -11.86 2.70 3.39
C THR A 499 -11.91 2.26 1.93
N GLN A 500 -10.75 2.15 1.29
CA GLN A 500 -10.63 1.71 -0.08
C GLN A 500 -10.51 0.18 -0.11
N SER A 501 -11.29 -0.53 -0.93
CA SER A 501 -11.09 -1.96 -1.17
C SER A 501 -9.79 -2.22 -1.93
N PHE A 502 -9.23 -3.41 -1.76
CA PHE A 502 -8.08 -3.90 -2.51
C PHE A 502 -8.52 -5.00 -3.50
N PRO A 503 -8.90 -4.62 -4.73
CA PRO A 503 -9.39 -5.59 -5.70
C PRO A 503 -8.25 -6.38 -6.36
N ILE A 504 -8.42 -7.70 -6.39
CA ILE A 504 -7.58 -8.69 -7.06
C ILE A 504 -8.46 -9.43 -8.05
N VAL A 505 -7.94 -9.69 -9.25
CA VAL A 505 -8.62 -10.52 -10.25
C VAL A 505 -7.67 -11.59 -10.76
N TYR A 506 -8.15 -12.83 -10.82
CA TYR A 506 -7.34 -13.96 -11.25
C TYR A 506 -8.17 -14.95 -12.08
N ASP A 507 -7.51 -15.84 -12.79
CA ASP A 507 -8.13 -16.86 -13.62
C ASP A 507 -9.01 -17.78 -12.76
N ALA A 508 -10.26 -18.03 -13.20
CA ALA A 508 -11.23 -18.83 -12.45
C ALA A 508 -10.82 -20.29 -12.26
N ASP A 509 -9.87 -20.78 -13.07
CA ASP A 509 -9.29 -22.12 -12.92
C ASP A 509 -8.19 -22.19 -11.84
N ILE A 510 -7.96 -21.11 -11.08
CA ILE A 510 -6.97 -21.01 -10.00
C ILE A 510 -7.68 -20.94 -8.64
N THR A 511 -7.08 -21.52 -7.62
CA THR A 511 -7.49 -21.44 -6.22
C THR A 511 -6.27 -21.17 -5.32
N GLY A 512 -6.50 -20.80 -4.06
CA GLY A 512 -5.44 -20.50 -3.12
C GLY A 512 -4.90 -19.06 -3.25
N VAL A 513 -5.75 -18.13 -3.69
CA VAL A 513 -5.48 -16.69 -3.67
C VAL A 513 -6.26 -16.07 -2.52
N SER A 514 -5.60 -15.36 -1.63
CA SER A 514 -6.21 -14.60 -0.52
C SER A 514 -5.57 -13.21 -0.40
N ALA A 515 -6.11 -12.39 0.49
CA ALA A 515 -5.50 -11.11 0.85
C ALA A 515 -5.91 -10.72 2.27
N THR A 516 -4.97 -10.11 3.00
CA THR A 516 -5.19 -9.56 4.33
C THR A 516 -5.58 -8.08 4.27
N PRO A 517 -6.15 -7.51 5.35
CA PRO A 517 -6.51 -6.09 5.37
C PRO A 517 -5.35 -5.11 5.17
N VAL A 518 -4.11 -5.50 5.43
CA VAL A 518 -2.92 -4.68 5.12
C VAL A 518 -2.53 -4.67 3.64
N GLU A 519 -3.47 -5.03 2.74
CA GLU A 519 -3.27 -5.14 1.29
C GLU A 519 -2.16 -6.14 0.91
N LYS A 520 -1.87 -7.11 1.77
CA LYS A 520 -0.98 -8.21 1.46
C LYS A 520 -1.79 -9.28 0.75
N PHE A 521 -1.46 -9.55 -0.52
CA PHE A 521 -2.03 -10.69 -1.22
C PHE A 521 -1.16 -11.93 -1.02
N ASP A 522 -1.78 -13.07 -0.83
CA ASP A 522 -1.12 -14.36 -0.83
C ASP A 522 -1.60 -15.17 -2.05
N ALA A 523 -0.65 -15.50 -2.93
CA ALA A 523 -0.81 -16.44 -4.03
C ALA A 523 0.40 -17.40 -4.12
N MET A 524 1.18 -17.51 -3.02
CA MET A 524 2.33 -18.41 -2.93
C MET A 524 1.90 -19.86 -3.07
N TYR A 525 0.71 -20.17 -2.57
CA TYR A 525 0.10 -21.51 -2.61
C TYR A 525 -1.02 -21.61 -3.67
N ALA A 526 -1.06 -20.66 -4.60
CA ALA A 526 -1.95 -20.74 -5.74
C ALA A 526 -1.72 -22.04 -6.53
N ARG A 527 -2.81 -22.63 -7.04
CA ARG A 527 -2.77 -23.89 -7.79
C ARG A 527 -4.00 -24.01 -8.67
N PRO A 528 -3.98 -24.83 -9.74
CA PRO A 528 -5.16 -25.10 -10.53
C PRO A 528 -6.31 -25.62 -9.67
N ALA A 529 -7.55 -25.12 -9.91
CA ALA A 529 -8.77 -25.67 -9.36
C ALA A 529 -9.01 -27.06 -9.98
N ASN A 530 -9.28 -28.09 -9.17
CA ASN A 530 -9.42 -29.49 -9.62
C ASN A 530 -10.68 -29.71 -10.47
#